data_b3f12c9298d9ef6a62e03ac2d35f6b92
#
_entry.id   b3f12c9298d9ef6a62e03ac2d35f6b92
#
_cell.length_a   1.000
_cell.length_b   1.000
_cell.length_c   1.000
_cell.angle_alpha   90.00
_cell.angle_beta   90.00
_cell.angle_gamma   90.00
#
_symmetry.space_group_name_H-M   'P 1'
#
loop_
_entity.id
_entity.type
_entity.pdbx_description
1 polymer ?
#
loop_
_entity_poly.entity_id
_entity_poly.type
_entity_poly.pdbx_seq_one_letter_code
_entity_poly.pdbx_strand_id
1 'polypeptide(L)'
;FCTKEQLAEARAAAEARGETYTYDKRCLRLSEAEIQRRLDAGEPYVIRQNIPTEGETTYTDLVFGDITVPNADLDDNVLLKADGLPTYNLANVIDDHLMGITHVIRGVEYLSSTPKYNHLYRALGWEIPTYIHLPVVMKDKQRKLSKRHGDASYDDFIKKGYLKEALINYIALLGWSPGTEQEIFSLDELIEAFSLEGLSKSPAIFDVEKLTWMNAQYIRALPKEEFITRAMPYFKEAGVAHMDLNLIAELIQPRLERLDEIPPKLAFLTEMPAFGPELYAHKRSGTDAAKALPVLKEARAALAELDEYTIDSLKAALNALVEKLGVKTGFVYWPVRIAISGLEVTPGGPAEIACLLGKAETLRRLDTSIAELEKQKG
;
A
#
# COMPACT_ATOMS: atom_id res chain seq x y z
N PHE A 1 -19.50 43.19 6.19
CA PHE A 1 -18.89 44.11 7.16
C PHE A 1 -18.98 43.62 8.61
N CYS A 2 -19.40 42.34 8.86
CA CYS A 2 -19.48 41.81 10.22
C CYS A 2 -18.09 41.66 10.86
N THR A 3 -17.93 42.11 12.11
CA THR A 3 -16.68 41.89 12.86
C THR A 3 -16.61 40.45 13.34
N LYS A 4 -15.40 40.02 13.75
CA LYS A 4 -15.20 38.68 14.31
C LYS A 4 -16.01 38.48 15.61
N GLU A 5 -16.12 39.53 16.40
CA GLU A 5 -16.86 39.56 17.67
C GLU A 5 -18.36 39.34 17.41
N GLN A 6 -18.95 40.08 16.46
CA GLN A 6 -20.35 39.94 16.06
C GLN A 6 -20.67 38.54 15.55
N LEU A 7 -19.75 37.93 14.79
CA LEU A 7 -19.92 36.56 14.30
C LEU A 7 -19.77 35.52 15.41
N ALA A 8 -18.89 35.76 16.38
CA ALA A 8 -18.70 34.89 17.53
C ALA A 8 -19.92 34.93 18.47
N GLU A 9 -20.47 36.14 18.72
CA GLU A 9 -21.72 36.31 19.48
C GLU A 9 -22.89 35.56 18.83
N ALA A 10 -23.04 35.71 17.51
CA ALA A 10 -24.12 35.06 16.79
C ALA A 10 -24.00 33.51 16.84
N ARG A 11 -22.76 32.99 16.77
CA ARG A 11 -22.51 31.55 16.95
C ARG A 11 -22.86 31.07 18.34
N ALA A 12 -22.37 31.76 19.36
CA ALA A 12 -22.67 31.40 20.75
C ALA A 12 -24.17 31.43 21.06
N ALA A 13 -24.90 32.38 20.48
CA ALA A 13 -26.34 32.47 20.62
C ALA A 13 -27.09 31.31 19.92
N ALA A 14 -26.62 30.84 18.76
CA ALA A 14 -27.17 29.68 18.08
C ALA A 14 -26.87 28.39 18.86
N GLU A 15 -25.64 28.19 19.30
CA GLU A 15 -25.24 27.05 20.16
C GLU A 15 -26.06 26.98 21.45
N ALA A 16 -26.31 28.11 22.09
CA ALA A 16 -27.13 28.16 23.31
C ALA A 16 -28.60 27.72 23.07
N ARG A 17 -29.07 27.81 21.83
CA ARG A 17 -30.40 27.31 21.42
C ARG A 17 -30.39 25.87 20.90
N GLY A 18 -29.20 25.26 20.80
CA GLY A 18 -29.03 23.93 20.20
C GLY A 18 -29.17 23.93 18.66
N GLU A 19 -28.96 25.08 18.02
CA GLU A 19 -29.11 25.27 16.59
C GLU A 19 -27.72 25.30 15.90
N THR A 20 -27.65 24.79 14.67
CA THR A 20 -26.46 25.01 13.84
C THR A 20 -26.43 26.47 13.38
N TYR A 21 -25.31 27.14 13.61
CA TYR A 21 -25.14 28.52 13.19
C TYR A 21 -25.15 28.62 11.67
N THR A 22 -26.04 29.47 11.14
CA THR A 22 -26.03 29.96 9.74
C THR A 22 -25.95 31.47 9.74
N TYR A 23 -25.33 32.05 8.68
CA TYR A 23 -25.23 33.50 8.58
C TYR A 23 -26.60 34.14 8.38
N ASP A 24 -26.97 35.08 9.25
CA ASP A 24 -28.31 35.71 9.32
C ASP A 24 -28.60 36.78 8.23
N LYS A 25 -27.72 36.91 7.26
CA LYS A 25 -27.83 37.86 6.14
C LYS A 25 -28.01 39.32 6.55
N ARG A 26 -27.56 39.73 7.75
CA ARG A 26 -27.76 41.08 8.31
C ARG A 26 -27.25 42.18 7.39
N CYS A 27 -26.11 41.96 6.70
CA CYS A 27 -25.52 42.95 5.81
C CYS A 27 -26.28 43.07 4.47
N LEU A 28 -27.12 42.11 4.11
CA LEU A 28 -27.97 42.18 2.93
C LEU A 28 -29.07 43.24 3.06
N ARG A 29 -29.38 43.65 4.29
CA ARG A 29 -30.40 44.67 4.61
C ARG A 29 -29.84 46.11 4.61
N LEU A 30 -28.53 46.28 4.43
CA LEU A 30 -27.91 47.60 4.34
C LEU A 30 -28.34 48.28 3.04
N SER A 31 -28.59 49.63 3.09
CA SER A 31 -28.84 50.41 1.89
C SER A 31 -27.53 50.55 1.09
N GLU A 32 -27.66 50.79 -0.21
CA GLU A 32 -26.52 51.06 -1.09
C GLU A 32 -25.67 52.22 -0.57
N ALA A 33 -26.30 53.30 -0.07
CA ALA A 33 -25.61 54.44 0.50
C ALA A 33 -24.78 54.07 1.75
N GLU A 34 -25.30 53.19 2.60
CA GLU A 34 -24.56 52.71 3.76
C GLU A 34 -23.40 51.77 3.37
N ILE A 35 -23.63 50.93 2.38
CA ILE A 35 -22.57 50.06 1.83
C ILE A 35 -21.43 50.93 1.27
N GLN A 36 -21.78 51.93 0.43
CA GLN A 36 -20.78 52.81 -0.17
C GLN A 36 -20.02 53.60 0.91
N ARG A 37 -20.70 54.14 1.92
CA ARG A 37 -20.08 54.87 3.03
C ARG A 37 -19.04 54.00 3.74
N ARG A 38 -19.32 52.71 4.00
CA ARG A 38 -18.40 51.80 4.65
C ARG A 38 -17.22 51.40 3.78
N LEU A 39 -17.44 51.24 2.48
CA LEU A 39 -16.39 51.00 1.50
C LEU A 39 -15.43 52.23 1.42
N ASP A 40 -15.97 53.45 1.36
CA ASP A 40 -15.20 54.68 1.34
C ASP A 40 -14.41 54.89 2.64
N ALA A 41 -14.94 54.43 3.76
CA ALA A 41 -14.27 54.42 5.05
C ALA A 41 -13.18 53.33 5.19
N GLY A 42 -13.02 52.45 4.20
CA GLY A 42 -12.05 51.36 4.23
C GLY A 42 -12.37 50.27 5.25
N GLU A 43 -13.65 50.13 5.65
CA GLU A 43 -14.04 49.06 6.59
C GLU A 43 -13.78 47.67 6.00
N PRO A 44 -13.16 46.75 6.74
CA PRO A 44 -12.94 45.37 6.25
C PRO A 44 -14.26 44.68 5.96
N TYR A 45 -14.32 43.97 4.84
CA TYR A 45 -15.49 43.18 4.46
C TYR A 45 -15.07 41.85 3.80
N VAL A 46 -16.04 40.94 3.70
CA VAL A 46 -15.95 39.72 2.90
C VAL A 46 -17.12 39.69 1.92
N ILE A 47 -16.94 39.02 0.79
CA ILE A 47 -18.05 38.75 -0.13
C ILE A 47 -18.60 37.38 0.16
N ARG A 48 -19.91 37.29 0.42
CA ARG A 48 -20.59 36.03 0.65
C ARG A 48 -21.51 35.71 -0.50
N GLN A 49 -21.71 34.44 -0.73
CA GLN A 49 -22.80 33.93 -1.54
C GLN A 49 -24.13 34.29 -0.89
N ASN A 50 -25.14 34.60 -1.72
CA ASN A 50 -26.51 34.81 -1.25
C ASN A 50 -27.39 33.67 -1.78
N ILE A 51 -27.53 32.61 -0.97
CA ILE A 51 -28.36 31.45 -1.31
C ILE A 51 -29.81 31.76 -0.94
N PRO A 52 -30.83 31.36 -1.76
CA PRO A 52 -32.23 31.43 -1.37
C PRO A 52 -32.48 30.73 -0.04
N THR A 53 -33.35 31.27 0.80
CA THR A 53 -33.72 30.67 2.11
C THR A 53 -34.95 29.76 2.03
N GLU A 54 -35.72 29.88 0.98
CA GLU A 54 -36.93 29.09 0.73
C GLU A 54 -36.70 28.07 -0.39
N GLY A 55 -37.50 27.01 -0.38
CA GLY A 55 -37.44 25.93 -1.35
C GLY A 55 -36.29 24.96 -1.09
N GLU A 56 -35.98 24.20 -2.10
CA GLU A 56 -34.93 23.15 -2.04
C GLU A 56 -34.11 23.10 -3.34
N THR A 57 -32.90 22.58 -3.25
CA THR A 57 -32.01 22.40 -4.38
C THR A 57 -31.75 20.92 -4.60
N THR A 58 -32.14 20.44 -5.79
CA THR A 58 -31.89 19.07 -6.24
C THR A 58 -30.77 19.05 -7.27
N TYR A 59 -29.93 18.03 -7.22
CA TYR A 59 -28.96 17.67 -8.25
C TYR A 59 -28.82 16.16 -8.34
N THR A 60 -28.38 15.67 -9.49
CA THR A 60 -28.13 14.22 -9.70
C THR A 60 -26.65 13.92 -9.53
N ASP A 61 -26.35 12.93 -8.70
CA ASP A 61 -25.03 12.33 -8.54
C ASP A 61 -25.02 10.96 -9.23
N LEU A 62 -24.00 10.64 -10.00
CA LEU A 62 -23.97 9.38 -10.77
C LEU A 62 -23.90 8.13 -9.89
N VAL A 63 -23.40 8.25 -8.66
CA VAL A 63 -23.32 7.13 -7.72
C VAL A 63 -24.54 7.11 -6.78
N PHE A 64 -24.88 8.26 -6.19
CA PHE A 64 -25.92 8.34 -5.16
C PHE A 64 -27.34 8.62 -5.70
N GLY A 65 -27.46 9.02 -6.96
CA GLY A 65 -28.73 9.41 -7.56
C GLY A 65 -29.13 10.85 -7.19
N ASP A 66 -30.43 11.12 -7.18
CA ASP A 66 -30.93 12.47 -6.89
C ASP A 66 -30.78 12.82 -5.41
N ILE A 67 -30.11 13.95 -5.16
CA ILE A 67 -29.85 14.51 -3.84
C ILE A 67 -30.61 15.84 -3.73
N THR A 68 -31.52 15.93 -2.77
CA THR A 68 -32.30 17.12 -2.50
C THR A 68 -31.94 17.66 -1.12
N VAL A 69 -31.61 18.96 -1.05
CA VAL A 69 -31.26 19.66 0.19
C VAL A 69 -32.14 20.90 0.34
N PRO A 70 -32.80 21.09 1.49
CA PRO A 70 -33.53 22.34 1.77
C PRO A 70 -32.57 23.52 1.72
N ASN A 71 -32.95 24.60 1.04
CA ASN A 71 -32.12 25.80 0.93
C ASN A 71 -31.84 26.44 2.29
N ALA A 72 -32.75 26.30 3.25
CA ALA A 72 -32.58 26.77 4.63
C ALA A 72 -31.39 26.13 5.36
N ASP A 73 -30.98 24.92 4.94
CA ASP A 73 -29.84 24.18 5.52
C ASP A 73 -28.50 24.60 4.88
N LEU A 74 -28.56 25.42 3.83
CA LEU A 74 -27.37 25.91 3.11
C LEU A 74 -26.90 27.23 3.71
N ASP A 75 -25.65 27.27 4.21
CA ASP A 75 -25.03 28.52 4.70
C ASP A 75 -24.44 29.34 3.56
N ASP A 76 -24.52 30.67 3.68
CA ASP A 76 -23.91 31.60 2.73
C ASP A 76 -22.37 31.56 2.85
N ASN A 77 -21.73 30.83 1.97
CA ASN A 77 -20.28 30.72 1.95
C ASN A 77 -19.57 32.05 1.75
N VAL A 78 -18.47 32.28 2.45
CA VAL A 78 -17.54 33.33 2.07
C VAL A 78 -16.89 32.97 0.75
N LEU A 79 -17.00 33.82 -0.24
CA LEU A 79 -16.42 33.69 -1.59
C LEU A 79 -15.07 34.37 -1.68
N LEU A 80 -15.01 35.65 -1.24
CA LEU A 80 -13.78 36.45 -1.16
C LEU A 80 -13.52 36.86 0.29
N LYS A 81 -12.30 36.66 0.73
CA LYS A 81 -11.81 37.08 2.06
C LYS A 81 -11.52 38.59 2.08
N ALA A 82 -11.34 39.15 3.27
CA ALA A 82 -10.99 40.57 3.46
C ALA A 82 -9.65 41.00 2.81
N ASP A 83 -8.76 40.03 2.58
CA ASP A 83 -7.49 40.22 1.83
C ASP A 83 -7.66 40.18 0.32
N GLY A 84 -8.89 40.04 -0.20
CA GLY A 84 -9.20 39.96 -1.64
C GLY A 84 -8.94 38.58 -2.24
N LEU A 85 -8.42 37.58 -1.49
CA LEU A 85 -8.20 36.25 -2.00
C LEU A 85 -9.49 35.40 -1.95
N PRO A 86 -9.75 34.62 -3.00
CA PRO A 86 -10.89 33.71 -3.01
C PRO A 86 -10.75 32.62 -1.95
N THR A 87 -11.87 32.15 -1.46
CA THR A 87 -11.92 30.87 -0.73
C THR A 87 -12.01 29.72 -1.71
N TYR A 88 -11.78 28.51 -1.23
CA TYR A 88 -12.00 27.27 -1.99
C TYR A 88 -13.40 27.25 -2.66
N ASN A 89 -14.42 27.74 -1.96
CA ASN A 89 -15.81 27.70 -2.45
C ASN A 89 -16.06 28.52 -3.73
N LEU A 90 -15.27 29.55 -3.99
CA LEU A 90 -15.33 30.29 -5.24
C LEU A 90 -14.31 29.76 -6.24
N ALA A 91 -13.08 29.50 -5.78
CA ALA A 91 -11.98 29.11 -6.65
C ALA A 91 -12.30 27.80 -7.40
N ASN A 92 -12.84 26.78 -6.71
CA ASN A 92 -13.15 25.51 -7.35
C ASN A 92 -14.16 25.65 -8.50
N VAL A 93 -15.19 26.47 -8.36
CA VAL A 93 -16.20 26.68 -9.41
C VAL A 93 -15.59 27.41 -10.63
N ILE A 94 -14.77 28.43 -10.37
CA ILE A 94 -14.10 29.21 -11.43
C ILE A 94 -13.07 28.34 -12.15
N ASP A 95 -12.23 27.61 -11.41
CA ASP A 95 -11.17 26.78 -11.98
C ASP A 95 -11.78 25.64 -12.80
N ASP A 96 -12.79 24.94 -12.27
CA ASP A 96 -13.47 23.85 -12.97
C ASP A 96 -14.10 24.35 -14.28
N HIS A 97 -14.75 25.52 -14.27
CA HIS A 97 -15.33 26.09 -15.47
C HIS A 97 -14.24 26.50 -16.50
N LEU A 98 -13.21 27.25 -16.07
CA LEU A 98 -12.17 27.74 -16.96
C LEU A 98 -11.28 26.63 -17.51
N MET A 99 -11.11 25.55 -16.75
CA MET A 99 -10.37 24.36 -17.18
C MET A 99 -11.22 23.39 -18.01
N GLY A 100 -12.51 23.64 -18.19
CA GLY A 100 -13.41 22.80 -18.97
C GLY A 100 -13.69 21.44 -18.32
N ILE A 101 -13.73 21.39 -16.99
CA ILE A 101 -14.03 20.16 -16.22
C ILE A 101 -15.47 19.75 -16.47
N THR A 102 -15.67 18.55 -16.98
CA THR A 102 -16.98 17.96 -17.27
C THR A 102 -17.53 17.11 -16.13
N HIS A 103 -16.64 16.45 -15.37
CA HIS A 103 -16.98 15.56 -14.28
C HIS A 103 -16.17 15.90 -13.02
N VAL A 104 -16.85 16.11 -11.90
CA VAL A 104 -16.24 16.38 -10.59
C VAL A 104 -16.34 15.12 -9.74
N ILE A 105 -15.18 14.48 -9.49
CA ILE A 105 -15.09 13.29 -8.66
C ILE A 105 -14.48 13.68 -7.31
N ARG A 106 -15.19 13.40 -6.20
CA ARG A 106 -14.73 13.77 -4.85
C ARG A 106 -15.40 12.93 -3.75
N GLY A 107 -15.00 13.15 -2.50
CA GLY A 107 -15.54 12.39 -1.37
C GLY A 107 -16.96 12.78 -0.98
N VAL A 108 -17.68 11.82 -0.37
CA VAL A 108 -19.08 12.00 0.09
C VAL A 108 -19.29 13.16 1.07
N GLU A 109 -18.25 13.68 1.71
CA GLU A 109 -18.31 14.84 2.58
C GLU A 109 -18.79 16.11 1.88
N TYR A 110 -18.74 16.15 0.56
CA TYR A 110 -19.22 17.26 -0.25
C TYR A 110 -20.67 17.12 -0.73
N LEU A 111 -21.34 15.97 -0.49
CA LEU A 111 -22.72 15.78 -0.93
C LEU A 111 -23.65 16.92 -0.49
N SER A 112 -23.59 17.34 0.77
CA SER A 112 -24.41 18.42 1.32
C SER A 112 -23.95 19.82 0.87
N SER A 113 -22.71 19.97 0.42
CA SER A 113 -22.15 21.26 -0.03
C SER A 113 -22.37 21.51 -1.52
N THR A 114 -22.55 20.48 -2.31
CA THR A 114 -22.69 20.57 -3.78
C THR A 114 -23.80 21.51 -4.23
N PRO A 115 -24.98 21.58 -3.59
CA PRO A 115 -26.00 22.54 -3.94
C PRO A 115 -25.50 24.00 -3.91
N LYS A 116 -24.60 24.35 -2.98
CA LYS A 116 -24.01 25.71 -2.89
C LYS A 116 -23.22 26.06 -4.15
N TYR A 117 -22.45 25.09 -4.67
CA TYR A 117 -21.69 25.29 -5.92
C TYR A 117 -22.63 25.40 -7.13
N ASN A 118 -23.71 24.64 -7.17
CA ASN A 118 -24.72 24.71 -8.22
C ASN A 118 -25.39 26.10 -8.28
N HIS A 119 -25.62 26.73 -7.11
CA HIS A 119 -26.08 28.11 -7.07
C HIS A 119 -25.07 29.10 -7.66
N LEU A 120 -23.77 28.89 -7.47
CA LEU A 120 -22.72 29.71 -8.07
C LEU A 120 -22.66 29.53 -9.60
N TYR A 121 -22.68 28.29 -10.09
CA TYR A 121 -22.74 28.00 -11.52
C TYR A 121 -23.93 28.71 -12.19
N ARG A 122 -25.12 28.60 -11.59
CA ARG A 122 -26.33 29.26 -12.09
C ARG A 122 -26.24 30.77 -12.05
N ALA A 123 -25.71 31.34 -10.97
CA ALA A 123 -25.55 32.78 -10.83
C ALA A 123 -24.55 33.37 -11.85
N LEU A 124 -23.55 32.60 -12.25
CA LEU A 124 -22.56 32.98 -13.26
C LEU A 124 -23.01 32.64 -14.68
N GLY A 125 -24.15 31.97 -14.86
CA GLY A 125 -24.65 31.54 -16.16
C GLY A 125 -23.84 30.42 -16.79
N TRP A 126 -23.20 29.60 -15.97
CA TRP A 126 -22.33 28.52 -16.41
C TRP A 126 -23.04 27.16 -16.32
N GLU A 127 -22.60 26.21 -17.14
CA GLU A 127 -23.05 24.85 -17.11
C GLU A 127 -22.54 24.13 -15.85
N ILE A 128 -23.42 23.36 -15.18
CA ILE A 128 -23.09 22.60 -13.99
C ILE A 128 -22.44 21.30 -14.42
N PRO A 129 -21.24 20.94 -13.88
CA PRO A 129 -20.58 19.69 -14.20
C PRO A 129 -21.34 18.48 -13.65
N THR A 130 -21.08 17.32 -14.19
CA THR A 130 -21.56 16.05 -13.65
C THR A 130 -20.84 15.71 -12.35
N TYR A 131 -21.57 15.26 -11.33
CA TYR A 131 -20.98 14.91 -10.03
C TYR A 131 -20.91 13.40 -9.82
N ILE A 132 -19.78 12.98 -9.23
CA ILE A 132 -19.50 11.60 -8.81
C ILE A 132 -18.92 11.68 -7.40
N HIS A 133 -19.71 11.34 -6.38
CA HIS A 133 -19.20 11.27 -5.02
C HIS A 133 -18.80 9.84 -4.67
N LEU A 134 -17.62 9.67 -4.09
CA LEU A 134 -17.08 8.38 -3.70
C LEU A 134 -17.06 8.25 -2.18
N PRO A 135 -17.38 7.06 -1.64
CA PRO A 135 -17.34 6.81 -0.21
C PRO A 135 -15.91 6.91 0.34
N VAL A 136 -15.81 7.13 1.65
CA VAL A 136 -14.51 7.19 2.33
C VAL A 136 -13.86 5.81 2.40
N VAL A 137 -12.53 5.78 2.33
CA VAL A 137 -11.75 4.59 2.66
C VAL A 137 -11.51 4.57 4.16
N MET A 138 -11.86 3.46 4.80
CA MET A 138 -11.76 3.25 6.23
C MET A 138 -10.51 2.42 6.57
N LYS A 139 -9.89 2.68 7.70
CA LYS A 139 -8.84 1.82 8.26
C LYS A 139 -9.43 0.57 8.91
N ASP A 140 -10.56 0.75 9.57
CA ASP A 140 -11.37 -0.30 10.21
C ASP A 140 -12.84 0.16 10.25
N LYS A 141 -13.70 -0.61 10.89
CA LYS A 141 -15.14 -0.31 10.97
C LYS A 141 -15.49 1.05 11.60
N GLN A 142 -14.58 1.69 12.31
CA GLN A 142 -14.83 2.90 13.09
C GLN A 142 -13.97 4.11 12.64
N ARG A 143 -12.81 3.88 12.07
CA ARG A 143 -11.82 4.93 11.79
C ARG A 143 -11.54 5.07 10.31
N LYS A 144 -11.52 6.31 9.82
CA LYS A 144 -11.08 6.64 8.45
C LYS A 144 -9.58 6.38 8.29
N LEU A 145 -9.18 5.96 7.11
CA LEU A 145 -7.76 5.91 6.72
C LEU A 145 -7.20 7.34 6.71
N SER A 146 -6.04 7.55 7.34
CA SER A 146 -5.46 8.88 7.49
C SER A 146 -3.94 8.85 7.39
N LYS A 147 -3.37 9.80 6.65
CA LYS A 147 -1.91 10.02 6.55
C LYS A 147 -1.20 10.19 7.91
N ARG A 148 -1.92 10.66 8.93
CA ARG A 148 -1.37 10.87 10.29
C ARG A 148 -0.96 9.58 11.00
N HIS A 149 -1.38 8.43 10.50
CA HIS A 149 -1.08 7.12 11.10
C HIS A 149 0.01 6.33 10.36
N GLY A 150 0.74 6.97 9.43
CA GLY A 150 2.00 6.45 8.87
C GLY A 150 1.91 5.37 7.79
N ASP A 151 0.70 4.93 7.39
CA ASP A 151 0.55 3.75 6.53
C ASP A 151 -0.22 4.00 5.21
N ALA A 152 -0.36 5.24 4.77
CA ALA A 152 -1.31 5.57 3.70
C ALA A 152 -0.73 6.35 2.51
N SER A 153 0.58 6.50 2.39
CA SER A 153 1.17 7.14 1.22
C SER A 153 1.64 6.10 0.20
N TYR A 154 1.55 6.45 -1.08
CA TYR A 154 2.08 5.64 -2.18
C TYR A 154 3.58 5.31 -1.96
N ASP A 155 4.37 6.31 -1.59
CA ASP A 155 5.81 6.14 -1.38
C ASP A 155 6.14 5.15 -0.27
N ASP A 156 5.32 5.08 0.79
CA ASP A 156 5.53 4.13 1.88
C ASP A 156 5.30 2.69 1.42
N PHE A 157 4.31 2.45 0.56
CA PHE A 157 4.08 1.12 -0.02
C PHE A 157 5.20 0.73 -0.99
N ILE A 158 5.66 1.65 -1.84
CA ILE A 158 6.79 1.38 -2.74
C ILE A 158 8.06 1.04 -1.95
N LYS A 159 8.36 1.79 -0.87
CA LYS A 159 9.50 1.49 0.02
C LYS A 159 9.38 0.12 0.70
N LYS A 160 8.16 -0.31 1.01
CA LYS A 160 7.86 -1.66 1.53
C LYS A 160 7.86 -2.75 0.44
N GLY A 161 8.27 -2.44 -0.78
CA GLY A 161 8.41 -3.41 -1.84
C GLY A 161 7.12 -3.84 -2.52
N TYR A 162 6.04 -3.05 -2.42
CA TYR A 162 4.84 -3.26 -3.21
C TYR A 162 5.05 -2.77 -4.64
N LEU A 163 4.51 -3.51 -5.62
CA LEU A 163 4.53 -3.11 -7.02
C LEU A 163 3.42 -2.09 -7.30
N LYS A 164 3.72 -1.10 -8.14
CA LYS A 164 2.73 -0.05 -8.51
C LYS A 164 1.47 -0.64 -9.16
N GLU A 165 1.63 -1.68 -9.96
CA GLU A 165 0.54 -2.37 -10.65
C GLU A 165 -0.43 -3.00 -9.63
N ALA A 166 0.10 -3.65 -8.60
CA ALA A 166 -0.70 -4.23 -7.52
C ALA A 166 -1.46 -3.16 -6.73
N LEU A 167 -0.81 -2.01 -6.45
CA LEU A 167 -1.44 -0.89 -5.78
C LEU A 167 -2.58 -0.29 -6.61
N ILE A 168 -2.38 -0.08 -7.91
CA ILE A 168 -3.40 0.47 -8.81
C ILE A 168 -4.62 -0.46 -8.86
N ASN A 169 -4.39 -1.76 -9.07
CA ASN A 169 -5.47 -2.73 -9.11
C ASN A 169 -6.22 -2.80 -7.76
N TYR A 170 -5.49 -2.84 -6.65
CA TYR A 170 -6.10 -2.88 -5.32
C TYR A 170 -6.95 -1.64 -5.03
N ILE A 171 -6.43 -0.43 -5.35
CA ILE A 171 -7.16 0.83 -5.16
C ILE A 171 -8.42 0.86 -6.01
N ALA A 172 -8.38 0.38 -7.25
CA ALA A 172 -9.57 0.27 -8.09
C ALA A 172 -10.66 -0.56 -7.41
N LEU A 173 -10.32 -1.72 -6.86
CA LEU A 173 -11.28 -2.61 -6.18
C LEU A 173 -11.76 -2.10 -4.81
N LEU A 174 -11.14 -1.06 -4.24
CA LEU A 174 -11.63 -0.47 -2.98
C LEU A 174 -12.98 0.24 -3.11
N GLY A 175 -13.31 0.73 -4.27
CA GLY A 175 -14.56 1.48 -4.48
C GLY A 175 -15.31 1.08 -5.75
N TRP A 176 -14.86 0.04 -6.43
CA TRP A 176 -15.42 -0.44 -7.68
C TRP A 176 -15.45 -1.97 -7.74
N SER A 177 -16.41 -2.51 -8.46
CA SER A 177 -16.55 -3.94 -8.73
C SER A 177 -16.73 -4.18 -10.22
N PRO A 178 -16.00 -5.12 -10.83
CA PRO A 178 -16.17 -5.49 -12.23
C PRO A 178 -17.48 -6.28 -12.49
N GLY A 179 -18.22 -6.68 -11.45
CA GLY A 179 -19.38 -7.56 -11.56
C GLY A 179 -19.01 -9.03 -11.87
N THR A 180 -17.73 -9.38 -11.82
CA THR A 180 -17.18 -10.73 -11.98
C THR A 180 -16.36 -11.13 -10.76
N GLU A 181 -15.88 -12.39 -10.73
CA GLU A 181 -14.97 -12.86 -9.67
C GLU A 181 -13.49 -12.52 -9.92
N GLN A 182 -13.18 -11.85 -11.04
CA GLN A 182 -11.81 -11.46 -11.35
C GLN A 182 -11.32 -10.38 -10.37
N GLU A 183 -10.16 -10.61 -9.77
CA GLU A 183 -9.52 -9.67 -8.83
C GLU A 183 -8.16 -9.17 -9.31
N ILE A 184 -7.50 -9.88 -10.21
CA ILE A 184 -6.18 -9.49 -10.76
C ILE A 184 -6.36 -9.00 -12.19
N PHE A 185 -5.95 -7.77 -12.45
CA PHE A 185 -6.08 -7.09 -13.74
C PHE A 185 -4.76 -6.45 -14.15
N SER A 186 -4.37 -6.57 -15.38
CA SER A 186 -3.43 -5.61 -15.98
C SER A 186 -4.07 -4.22 -16.04
N LEU A 187 -3.26 -3.18 -16.27
CA LEU A 187 -3.80 -1.83 -16.43
C LEU A 187 -4.76 -1.73 -17.63
N ASP A 188 -4.45 -2.40 -18.72
CA ASP A 188 -5.30 -2.39 -19.93
C ASP A 188 -6.63 -3.09 -19.66
N GLU A 189 -6.62 -4.24 -18.98
CA GLU A 189 -7.84 -4.93 -18.56
C GLU A 189 -8.67 -4.08 -17.58
N LEU A 190 -8.04 -3.33 -16.66
CA LEU A 190 -8.75 -2.39 -15.78
C LEU A 190 -9.41 -1.27 -16.58
N ILE A 191 -8.74 -0.73 -17.59
CA ILE A 191 -9.28 0.32 -18.45
C ILE A 191 -10.51 -0.19 -19.23
N GLU A 192 -10.43 -1.42 -19.75
CA GLU A 192 -11.55 -2.03 -20.48
C GLU A 192 -12.74 -2.37 -19.57
N ALA A 193 -12.46 -2.89 -18.37
CA ALA A 193 -13.51 -3.37 -17.46
C ALA A 193 -14.17 -2.22 -16.68
N PHE A 194 -13.46 -1.09 -16.48
CA PHE A 194 -13.93 -0.01 -15.61
C PHE A 194 -15.21 0.62 -16.16
N SER A 195 -16.20 0.72 -15.28
CA SER A 195 -17.46 1.40 -15.57
C SER A 195 -17.95 2.18 -14.34
N LEU A 196 -18.74 3.22 -14.56
CA LEU A 196 -19.32 4.02 -13.48
C LEU A 196 -20.37 3.23 -12.69
N GLU A 197 -21.06 2.30 -13.35
CA GLU A 197 -22.07 1.42 -12.74
C GLU A 197 -21.49 0.49 -11.68
N GLY A 198 -20.21 0.15 -11.81
CA GLY A 198 -19.46 -0.66 -10.84
C GLY A 198 -19.07 0.08 -9.56
N LEU A 199 -19.25 1.41 -9.50
CA LEU A 199 -18.86 2.20 -8.33
C LEU A 199 -19.76 1.89 -7.12
N SER A 200 -19.12 1.68 -5.96
CA SER A 200 -19.80 1.35 -4.71
C SER A 200 -20.29 2.60 -3.99
N LYS A 201 -21.47 2.49 -3.35
CA LYS A 201 -22.02 3.50 -2.41
C LYS A 201 -21.49 3.34 -0.99
N SER A 202 -20.94 2.17 -0.67
CA SER A 202 -20.52 1.80 0.68
C SER A 202 -19.05 2.10 0.92
N PRO A 203 -18.66 2.56 2.12
CA PRO A 203 -17.26 2.70 2.50
C PRO A 203 -16.51 1.38 2.36
N ALA A 204 -15.29 1.43 1.81
CA ALA A 204 -14.39 0.29 1.73
C ALA A 204 -13.42 0.30 2.91
N ILE A 205 -13.07 -0.88 3.42
CA ILE A 205 -12.02 -1.03 4.44
C ILE A 205 -10.73 -1.35 3.72
N PHE A 206 -9.65 -0.63 4.07
CA PHE A 206 -8.32 -0.88 3.55
C PHE A 206 -7.73 -2.14 4.19
N ASP A 207 -7.72 -3.24 3.44
CA ASP A 207 -7.22 -4.54 3.86
C ASP A 207 -5.78 -4.74 3.35
N VAL A 208 -4.82 -4.63 4.26
CA VAL A 208 -3.39 -4.81 3.95
C VAL A 208 -3.07 -6.25 3.58
N GLU A 209 -3.75 -7.23 4.17
CA GLU A 209 -3.51 -8.65 3.87
C GLU A 209 -3.94 -8.96 2.43
N LYS A 210 -5.11 -8.45 2.01
CA LYS A 210 -5.56 -8.57 0.61
C LYS A 210 -4.61 -7.88 -0.36
N LEU A 211 -4.14 -6.66 -0.06
CA LEU A 211 -3.15 -5.98 -0.87
C LEU A 211 -1.85 -6.79 -0.99
N THR A 212 -1.38 -7.36 0.13
CA THR A 212 -0.16 -8.17 0.17
C THR A 212 -0.31 -9.45 -0.67
N TRP A 213 -1.46 -10.12 -0.56
CA TRP A 213 -1.77 -11.27 -1.40
C TRP A 213 -1.81 -10.91 -2.89
N MET A 214 -2.46 -9.80 -3.26
CA MET A 214 -2.47 -9.31 -4.64
C MET A 214 -1.06 -9.02 -5.14
N ASN A 215 -0.25 -8.33 -4.34
CA ASN A 215 1.13 -8.02 -4.68
C ASN A 215 1.97 -9.28 -4.94
N ALA A 216 1.77 -10.33 -4.14
CA ALA A 216 2.40 -11.62 -4.37
C ALA A 216 2.02 -12.23 -5.73
N GLN A 217 0.76 -12.08 -6.19
CA GLN A 217 0.36 -12.57 -7.52
C GLN A 217 1.11 -11.82 -8.63
N TYR A 218 1.21 -10.48 -8.52
CA TYR A 218 1.98 -9.68 -9.48
C TYR A 218 3.46 -10.03 -9.50
N ILE A 219 4.10 -10.20 -8.33
CA ILE A 219 5.51 -10.62 -8.26
C ILE A 219 5.71 -11.97 -8.96
N ARG A 220 4.83 -12.96 -8.71
CA ARG A 220 4.92 -14.28 -9.33
C ARG A 220 4.71 -14.26 -10.84
N ALA A 221 3.88 -13.34 -11.33
CA ALA A 221 3.57 -13.21 -12.77
C ALA A 221 4.67 -12.47 -13.55
N LEU A 222 5.61 -11.79 -12.89
CA LEU A 222 6.70 -11.11 -13.58
C LEU A 222 7.58 -12.11 -14.35
N PRO A 223 7.95 -11.81 -15.61
CA PRO A 223 9.04 -12.49 -16.28
C PRO A 223 10.31 -12.45 -15.43
N LYS A 224 11.13 -13.50 -15.43
CA LYS A 224 12.30 -13.64 -14.56
C LYS A 224 13.27 -12.45 -14.70
N GLU A 225 13.56 -12.01 -15.91
CA GLU A 225 14.45 -10.90 -16.19
C GLU A 225 13.93 -9.57 -15.64
N GLU A 226 12.61 -9.37 -15.73
CA GLU A 226 11.96 -8.19 -15.16
C GLU A 226 11.96 -8.23 -13.63
N PHE A 227 11.68 -9.39 -13.05
CA PHE A 227 11.79 -9.59 -11.60
C PHE A 227 13.20 -9.26 -11.12
N ILE A 228 14.25 -9.81 -11.75
CA ILE A 228 15.65 -9.53 -11.39
C ILE A 228 15.94 -8.03 -11.47
N THR A 229 15.46 -7.36 -12.52
CA THR A 229 15.65 -5.92 -12.71
C THR A 229 15.02 -5.11 -11.58
N ARG A 230 13.77 -5.41 -11.23
CA ARG A 230 13.03 -4.72 -10.15
C ARG A 230 13.58 -5.06 -8.76
N ALA A 231 14.06 -6.28 -8.57
CA ALA A 231 14.64 -6.76 -7.31
C ALA A 231 16.11 -6.34 -7.10
N MET A 232 16.79 -5.81 -8.12
CA MET A 232 18.21 -5.48 -8.07
C MET A 232 18.62 -4.59 -6.88
N PRO A 233 17.87 -3.54 -6.48
CA PRO A 233 18.21 -2.77 -5.29
C PRO A 233 18.28 -3.63 -4.03
N TYR A 234 17.35 -4.56 -3.86
CA TYR A 234 17.27 -5.46 -2.72
C TYR A 234 18.34 -6.56 -2.74
N PHE A 235 18.75 -7.03 -3.95
CA PHE A 235 19.89 -7.94 -4.09
C PHE A 235 21.22 -7.25 -3.72
N LYS A 236 21.37 -5.97 -4.06
CA LYS A 236 22.53 -5.17 -3.63
C LYS A 236 22.54 -4.97 -2.12
N GLU A 237 21.39 -4.67 -1.52
CA GLU A 237 21.24 -4.52 -0.07
C GLU A 237 21.58 -5.84 0.66
N ALA A 238 21.14 -6.98 0.12
CA ALA A 238 21.48 -8.31 0.65
C ALA A 238 22.94 -8.72 0.41
N GLY A 239 23.71 -7.96 -0.39
CA GLY A 239 25.09 -8.28 -0.74
C GLY A 239 25.24 -9.44 -1.74
N VAL A 240 24.16 -9.89 -2.39
CA VAL A 240 24.16 -11.09 -3.27
C VAL A 240 24.15 -10.74 -4.77
N ALA A 241 24.26 -9.48 -5.14
CA ALA A 241 24.18 -9.03 -6.53
C ALA A 241 25.29 -9.60 -7.47
N HIS A 242 26.33 -10.20 -6.90
CA HIS A 242 27.42 -10.86 -7.63
C HIS A 242 27.21 -12.37 -7.82
N MET A 243 26.18 -12.95 -7.22
CA MET A 243 25.84 -14.38 -7.30
C MET A 243 24.99 -14.69 -8.53
N ASP A 244 24.64 -15.96 -8.73
CA ASP A 244 23.70 -16.37 -9.77
C ASP A 244 22.27 -15.87 -9.46
N LEU A 245 21.94 -14.71 -10.02
CA LEU A 245 20.62 -14.08 -9.81
C LEU A 245 19.49 -14.86 -10.47
N ASN A 246 19.75 -15.69 -11.50
CA ASN A 246 18.74 -16.53 -12.11
C ASN A 246 18.30 -17.62 -11.13
N LEU A 247 19.28 -18.29 -10.51
CA LEU A 247 19.01 -19.29 -9.49
C LEU A 247 18.32 -18.67 -8.26
N ILE A 248 18.80 -17.52 -7.79
CA ILE A 248 18.18 -16.81 -6.68
C ILE A 248 16.71 -16.49 -7.03
N ALA A 249 16.43 -15.92 -8.22
CA ALA A 249 15.08 -15.60 -8.66
C ALA A 249 14.16 -16.83 -8.66
N GLU A 250 14.62 -17.96 -9.20
CA GLU A 250 13.85 -19.23 -9.20
C GLU A 250 13.46 -19.68 -7.79
N LEU A 251 14.35 -19.47 -6.84
CA LEU A 251 14.15 -19.91 -5.46
C LEU A 251 13.22 -18.99 -4.66
N ILE A 252 13.28 -17.67 -4.88
CA ILE A 252 12.59 -16.71 -4.00
C ILE A 252 11.32 -16.12 -4.61
N GLN A 253 11.30 -15.82 -5.93
CA GLN A 253 10.17 -15.14 -6.57
C GLN A 253 8.80 -15.80 -6.27
N PRO A 254 8.64 -17.14 -6.33
CA PRO A 254 7.36 -17.77 -6.02
C PRO A 254 6.90 -17.64 -4.56
N ARG A 255 7.82 -17.24 -3.66
CA ARG A 255 7.63 -17.22 -2.21
C ARG A 255 7.61 -15.83 -1.61
N LEU A 256 7.75 -14.80 -2.45
CA LEU A 256 7.72 -13.42 -2.02
C LEU A 256 6.29 -12.88 -2.02
N GLU A 257 6.01 -12.12 -1.00
CA GLU A 257 4.81 -11.28 -0.94
C GLU A 257 5.17 -9.82 -1.24
N ARG A 258 6.39 -9.39 -0.88
CA ARG A 258 6.93 -8.07 -1.12
C ARG A 258 8.42 -8.14 -1.43
N LEU A 259 8.95 -7.15 -2.14
CA LEU A 259 10.36 -7.12 -2.50
C LEU A 259 11.29 -6.80 -1.31
N ASP A 260 10.81 -6.09 -0.27
CA ASP A 260 11.58 -5.80 0.93
C ASP A 260 11.88 -7.04 1.81
N GLU A 261 11.26 -8.18 1.49
CA GLU A 261 11.56 -9.46 2.13
C GLU A 261 12.88 -10.10 1.61
N ILE A 262 13.40 -9.61 0.49
CA ILE A 262 14.59 -10.20 -0.15
C ILE A 262 15.83 -10.12 0.74
N PRO A 263 16.22 -8.94 1.28
CA PRO A 263 17.41 -8.85 2.11
C PRO A 263 17.39 -9.79 3.31
N PRO A 264 16.37 -9.83 4.17
CA PRO A 264 16.37 -10.74 5.32
C PRO A 264 16.31 -12.23 4.92
N LYS A 265 15.67 -12.58 3.78
CA LYS A 265 15.60 -13.96 3.30
C LYS A 265 16.93 -14.47 2.73
N LEU A 266 17.81 -13.59 2.28
CA LEU A 266 19.08 -13.93 1.62
C LEU A 266 20.32 -13.59 2.47
N ALA A 267 20.17 -12.89 3.60
CA ALA A 267 21.28 -12.47 4.45
C ALA A 267 22.24 -13.62 4.82
N PHE A 268 21.70 -14.81 5.04
CA PHE A 268 22.51 -15.98 5.40
C PHE A 268 23.50 -16.40 4.30
N LEU A 269 23.32 -16.01 3.06
CA LEU A 269 24.26 -16.30 1.96
C LEU A 269 25.58 -15.52 2.12
N THR A 270 25.51 -14.31 2.66
CA THR A 270 26.67 -13.46 2.89
C THR A 270 27.23 -13.59 4.30
N GLU A 271 26.34 -13.64 5.30
CA GLU A 271 26.72 -13.76 6.70
C GLU A 271 25.87 -14.87 7.38
N MET A 272 26.54 -15.95 7.75
CA MET A 272 25.87 -17.07 8.40
C MET A 272 25.43 -16.67 9.81
N PRO A 273 24.13 -16.79 10.17
CA PRO A 273 23.67 -16.45 11.50
C PRO A 273 24.29 -17.40 12.55
N ALA A 274 24.48 -16.89 13.76
CA ALA A 274 24.86 -17.73 14.88
C ALA A 274 23.71 -18.69 15.23
N PHE A 275 24.04 -19.96 15.43
CA PHE A 275 23.06 -20.99 15.81
C PHE A 275 23.67 -22.02 16.74
N GLY A 276 22.82 -22.73 17.48
CA GLY A 276 23.23 -23.79 18.40
C GLY A 276 23.00 -25.20 17.85
N PRO A 277 23.50 -26.23 18.57
CA PRO A 277 23.37 -27.63 18.17
C PRO A 277 21.92 -28.14 18.16
N GLU A 278 21.01 -27.44 18.84
CA GLU A 278 19.59 -27.76 18.89
C GLU A 278 18.94 -27.72 17.50
N LEU A 279 19.43 -26.87 16.54
CA LEU A 279 18.91 -26.83 15.18
C LEU A 279 19.12 -28.11 14.37
N TYR A 280 20.08 -28.94 14.75
CA TYR A 280 20.27 -30.27 14.13
C TYR A 280 19.18 -31.26 14.53
N ALA A 281 18.44 -30.99 15.61
CA ALA A 281 17.36 -31.86 16.07
C ALA A 281 16.11 -31.68 15.21
N HIS A 282 15.77 -32.73 14.44
CA HIS A 282 14.56 -32.68 13.60
C HIS A 282 13.84 -34.04 13.64
N LYS A 283 12.68 -34.06 14.30
CA LYS A 283 11.91 -35.30 14.56
C LYS A 283 11.59 -36.11 13.30
N ARG A 284 11.15 -35.44 12.24
CA ARG A 284 10.75 -36.08 10.96
C ARG A 284 11.96 -36.69 10.23
N SER A 285 13.13 -36.04 10.29
CA SER A 285 14.39 -36.53 9.73
C SER A 285 15.08 -37.55 10.63
N GLY A 286 14.76 -37.60 11.91
CA GLY A 286 15.36 -38.50 12.89
C GLY A 286 16.77 -38.06 13.29
N THR A 287 17.11 -36.78 13.14
CA THR A 287 18.44 -36.20 13.38
C THR A 287 18.51 -35.49 14.73
N ASP A 288 19.73 -35.40 15.23
CA ASP A 288 20.16 -34.59 16.37
C ASP A 288 21.65 -34.23 16.18
N ALA A 289 22.24 -33.45 17.08
CA ALA A 289 23.64 -33.05 17.00
C ALA A 289 24.62 -34.22 16.94
N ALA A 290 24.38 -35.30 17.71
CA ALA A 290 25.25 -36.46 17.76
C ALA A 290 25.25 -37.25 16.44
N LYS A 291 24.09 -37.37 15.79
CA LYS A 291 23.92 -38.05 14.50
C LYS A 291 24.35 -37.15 13.33
N ALA A 292 24.20 -35.84 13.46
CA ALA A 292 24.60 -34.87 12.44
C ALA A 292 26.12 -34.90 12.20
N LEU A 293 26.93 -34.98 13.24
CA LEU A 293 28.39 -34.91 13.12
C LEU A 293 29.00 -35.95 12.15
N PRO A 294 28.73 -37.27 12.21
CA PRO A 294 29.25 -38.21 11.24
C PRO A 294 28.70 -37.94 9.82
N VAL A 295 27.44 -37.57 9.68
CA VAL A 295 26.84 -37.24 8.39
C VAL A 295 27.53 -36.03 7.74
N LEU A 296 27.83 -35.01 8.52
CA LEU A 296 28.51 -33.79 7.99
C LEU A 296 29.93 -34.09 7.55
N LYS A 297 30.67 -34.98 8.27
CA LYS A 297 32.01 -35.40 7.85
C LYS A 297 32.00 -36.16 6.52
N GLU A 298 31.06 -37.07 6.33
CA GLU A 298 30.89 -37.79 5.07
C GLU A 298 30.43 -36.88 3.94
N ALA A 299 29.45 -35.99 4.21
CA ALA A 299 28.98 -35.01 3.24
C ALA A 299 30.10 -34.05 2.81
N ARG A 300 30.87 -33.54 3.77
CA ARG A 300 32.03 -32.69 3.50
C ARG A 300 33.07 -33.37 2.60
N ALA A 301 33.37 -34.63 2.84
CA ALA A 301 34.29 -35.42 2.02
C ALA A 301 33.75 -35.62 0.61
N ALA A 302 32.48 -36.04 0.47
CA ALA A 302 31.83 -36.25 -0.83
C ALA A 302 31.76 -34.96 -1.66
N LEU A 303 31.43 -33.82 -1.03
CA LEU A 303 31.35 -32.53 -1.71
C LEU A 303 32.72 -31.94 -2.10
N ALA A 304 33.77 -32.32 -1.37
CA ALA A 304 35.15 -31.92 -1.70
C ALA A 304 35.69 -32.56 -2.98
N GLU A 305 35.25 -33.80 -3.27
CA GLU A 305 35.68 -34.56 -4.46
C GLU A 305 35.03 -34.12 -5.77
N LEU A 306 34.00 -33.26 -5.71
CA LEU A 306 33.31 -32.78 -6.91
C LEU A 306 34.20 -31.85 -7.74
N ASP A 307 34.40 -32.14 -9.02
CA ASP A 307 35.08 -31.28 -9.99
C ASP A 307 34.17 -30.13 -10.40
N GLU A 308 32.90 -30.41 -10.69
CA GLU A 308 31.87 -29.41 -11.03
C GLU A 308 30.93 -29.22 -9.85
N TYR A 309 30.65 -27.95 -9.51
CA TYR A 309 29.82 -27.57 -8.36
C TYR A 309 28.45 -27.07 -8.81
N THR A 310 27.72 -27.94 -9.52
CA THR A 310 26.39 -27.68 -10.05
C THR A 310 25.32 -28.26 -9.12
N ILE A 311 24.07 -27.81 -9.26
CA ILE A 311 22.95 -28.37 -8.48
C ILE A 311 22.81 -29.87 -8.69
N ASP A 312 23.01 -30.37 -9.92
CA ASP A 312 22.85 -31.78 -10.25
C ASP A 312 23.98 -32.62 -9.64
N SER A 313 25.24 -32.18 -9.74
CA SER A 313 26.36 -32.87 -9.10
C SER A 313 26.27 -32.90 -7.58
N LEU A 314 25.83 -31.77 -6.98
CA LEU A 314 25.60 -31.66 -5.53
C LEU A 314 24.46 -32.59 -5.06
N LYS A 315 23.35 -32.62 -5.78
CA LYS A 315 22.23 -33.56 -5.51
C LYS A 315 22.66 -35.01 -5.66
N ALA A 316 23.39 -35.33 -6.72
CA ALA A 316 23.91 -36.70 -6.93
C ALA A 316 24.82 -37.14 -5.79
N ALA A 317 25.76 -36.29 -5.33
CA ALA A 317 26.64 -36.61 -4.22
C ALA A 317 25.89 -36.83 -2.89
N LEU A 318 24.93 -35.95 -2.57
CA LEU A 318 24.11 -36.07 -1.36
C LEU A 318 23.19 -37.28 -1.42
N ASN A 319 22.61 -37.60 -2.57
CA ASN A 319 21.78 -38.80 -2.72
C ASN A 319 22.61 -40.09 -2.63
N ALA A 320 23.79 -40.17 -3.23
CA ALA A 320 24.70 -41.27 -3.07
C ALA A 320 25.07 -41.48 -1.60
N LEU A 321 25.23 -40.44 -0.81
CA LEU A 321 25.44 -40.53 0.63
C LEU A 321 24.20 -41.07 1.35
N VAL A 322 22.98 -40.68 0.99
CA VAL A 322 21.72 -41.19 1.49
C VAL A 322 21.66 -42.73 1.28
N GLU A 323 21.98 -43.21 0.07
CA GLU A 323 22.00 -44.62 -0.30
C GLU A 323 23.11 -45.38 0.45
N LYS A 324 24.33 -44.84 0.49
CA LYS A 324 25.47 -45.42 1.23
C LYS A 324 25.13 -45.66 2.69
N LEU A 325 24.44 -44.70 3.33
CA LEU A 325 24.08 -44.79 4.74
C LEU A 325 22.79 -45.59 4.99
N GLY A 326 22.02 -45.91 3.95
CA GLY A 326 20.74 -46.64 4.07
C GLY A 326 19.69 -45.85 4.85
N VAL A 327 19.68 -44.52 4.75
CA VAL A 327 18.84 -43.62 5.55
C VAL A 327 17.86 -42.84 4.68
N LYS A 328 16.89 -42.15 5.33
CA LYS A 328 15.98 -41.23 4.61
C LYS A 328 16.73 -39.98 4.15
N THR A 329 16.33 -39.40 3.03
CA THR A 329 16.90 -38.15 2.47
C THR A 329 17.06 -37.04 3.50
N GLY A 330 16.04 -36.81 4.33
CA GLY A 330 16.10 -35.80 5.38
C GLY A 330 17.18 -35.98 6.42
N PHE A 331 17.65 -37.21 6.63
CA PHE A 331 18.71 -37.53 7.59
C PHE A 331 20.08 -36.97 7.17
N VAL A 332 20.29 -36.79 5.85
CA VAL A 332 21.49 -36.17 5.28
C VAL A 332 21.23 -34.67 4.96
N TYR A 333 20.12 -34.38 4.31
CA TYR A 333 19.83 -33.04 3.81
C TYR A 333 19.60 -32.03 4.94
N TRP A 334 18.99 -32.44 6.06
CA TRP A 334 18.73 -31.52 7.16
C TRP A 334 20.03 -31.04 7.83
N PRO A 335 20.95 -31.92 8.29
CA PRO A 335 22.21 -31.47 8.86
C PRO A 335 23.04 -30.62 7.92
N VAL A 336 23.12 -30.99 6.64
CA VAL A 336 23.87 -30.20 5.64
C VAL A 336 23.27 -28.82 5.48
N ARG A 337 21.92 -28.67 5.39
CA ARG A 337 21.25 -27.37 5.34
C ARG A 337 21.62 -26.51 6.55
N ILE A 338 21.46 -27.03 7.74
CA ILE A 338 21.79 -26.31 8.99
C ILE A 338 23.24 -25.89 8.98
N ALA A 339 24.16 -26.79 8.64
CA ALA A 339 25.59 -26.52 8.66
C ALA A 339 26.04 -25.41 7.69
N ILE A 340 25.36 -25.24 6.55
CA ILE A 340 25.75 -24.24 5.54
C ILE A 340 24.90 -22.96 5.57
N SER A 341 23.74 -22.98 6.28
CA SER A 341 22.86 -21.80 6.32
C SER A 341 22.59 -21.26 7.72
N GLY A 342 22.69 -22.09 8.77
CA GLY A 342 22.27 -21.74 10.12
C GLY A 342 20.74 -21.60 10.28
N LEU A 343 19.95 -22.11 9.34
CA LEU A 343 18.50 -21.89 9.29
C LEU A 343 17.74 -23.20 9.05
N GLU A 344 16.60 -23.35 9.73
CA GLU A 344 15.66 -24.46 9.50
C GLU A 344 14.93 -24.34 8.16
N VAL A 345 14.60 -23.10 7.78
CA VAL A 345 13.87 -22.79 6.54
C VAL A 345 14.72 -21.89 5.65
N THR A 346 14.95 -22.34 4.44
CA THR A 346 15.72 -21.63 3.40
C THR A 346 14.95 -21.60 2.08
N PRO A 347 15.23 -20.63 1.20
CA PRO A 347 14.59 -20.55 -0.11
C PRO A 347 14.77 -21.80 -0.97
N GLY A 348 15.94 -22.45 -0.86
CA GLY A 348 16.28 -23.70 -1.56
C GLY A 348 16.63 -24.84 -0.61
N GLY A 349 16.94 -26.01 -1.17
CA GLY A 349 17.55 -27.13 -0.45
C GLY A 349 19.08 -26.94 -0.27
N PRO A 350 19.75 -27.89 0.42
CA PRO A 350 21.18 -27.77 0.65
C PRO A 350 22.02 -27.76 -0.64
N ALA A 351 21.57 -28.41 -1.71
CA ALA A 351 22.27 -28.41 -2.99
C ALA A 351 22.20 -27.03 -3.68
N GLU A 352 21.03 -26.41 -3.72
CA GLU A 352 20.84 -25.07 -4.28
C GLU A 352 21.64 -24.03 -3.48
N ILE A 353 21.62 -24.12 -2.15
CA ILE A 353 22.42 -23.22 -1.28
C ILE A 353 23.91 -23.42 -1.51
N ALA A 354 24.39 -24.66 -1.54
CA ALA A 354 25.80 -24.97 -1.78
C ALA A 354 26.26 -24.48 -3.16
N CYS A 355 25.40 -24.59 -4.18
CA CYS A 355 25.67 -24.05 -5.52
C CYS A 355 25.84 -22.51 -5.47
N LEU A 356 24.96 -21.78 -4.77
CA LEU A 356 25.06 -20.32 -4.61
C LEU A 356 26.30 -19.90 -3.81
N LEU A 357 26.67 -20.61 -2.76
CA LEU A 357 27.85 -20.34 -1.93
C LEU A 357 29.16 -20.66 -2.66
N GLY A 358 29.10 -21.60 -3.59
CA GLY A 358 30.30 -22.17 -4.22
C GLY A 358 31.08 -23.12 -3.31
N LYS A 359 32.02 -23.88 -3.91
CA LYS A 359 32.75 -24.96 -3.24
C LYS A 359 33.52 -24.49 -2.00
N ALA A 360 34.29 -23.41 -2.12
CA ALA A 360 35.16 -22.95 -1.04
C ALA A 360 34.37 -22.55 0.21
N GLU A 361 33.30 -21.75 0.04
CA GLU A 361 32.49 -21.27 1.16
C GLU A 361 31.64 -22.39 1.77
N THR A 362 31.10 -23.28 0.94
CA THR A 362 30.34 -24.46 1.44
C THR A 362 31.22 -25.34 2.33
N LEU A 363 32.43 -25.68 1.88
CA LEU A 363 33.36 -26.50 2.65
C LEU A 363 33.80 -25.80 3.94
N ARG A 364 34.08 -24.51 3.87
CA ARG A 364 34.43 -23.71 5.07
C ARG A 364 33.32 -23.74 6.13
N ARG A 365 32.06 -23.57 5.71
CA ARG A 365 30.91 -23.61 6.64
C ARG A 365 30.71 -25.02 7.24
N LEU A 366 30.86 -26.05 6.43
CA LEU A 366 30.84 -27.42 6.90
C LEU A 366 31.94 -27.69 7.92
N ASP A 367 33.19 -27.30 7.65
CA ASP A 367 34.33 -27.45 8.54
C ASP A 367 34.12 -26.72 9.87
N THR A 368 33.57 -25.48 9.82
CA THR A 368 33.21 -24.73 11.03
C THR A 368 32.16 -25.47 11.87
N SER A 369 31.08 -25.94 11.24
CA SER A 369 29.99 -26.65 11.93
C SER A 369 30.45 -27.97 12.50
N ILE A 370 31.32 -28.72 11.82
CA ILE A 370 31.92 -29.96 12.31
C ILE A 370 32.75 -29.66 13.56
N ALA A 371 33.63 -28.67 13.52
CA ALA A 371 34.49 -28.28 14.64
C ALA A 371 33.66 -27.86 15.88
N GLU A 372 32.55 -27.15 15.67
CA GLU A 372 31.64 -26.74 16.74
C GLU A 372 30.96 -27.97 17.43
N LEU A 373 30.49 -28.92 16.63
CA LEU A 373 29.87 -30.15 17.14
C LEU A 373 30.88 -31.07 17.85
N GLU A 374 32.15 -31.06 17.43
CA GLU A 374 33.24 -31.81 18.09
C GLU A 374 33.55 -31.27 19.49
N LYS A 375 33.60 -29.92 19.64
CA LYS A 375 33.81 -29.28 20.94
C LYS A 375 32.76 -29.63 22.00
N GLN A 376 31.53 -29.92 21.56
CA GLN A 376 30.43 -30.24 22.46
C GLN A 376 30.41 -31.73 22.88
N LYS A 377 31.20 -32.59 22.22
CA LYS A 377 31.35 -34.01 22.60
C LYS A 377 32.41 -34.27 23.66
N GLY A 378 33.32 -33.31 23.87
CA GLY A 378 34.36 -33.39 24.91
C GLY A 378 33.91 -32.67 26.17
#